data_a0da7f27f4622a5605fc8564998e4b65
#
_entry.id   a0da7f27f4622a5605fc8564998e4b65
#
_cell.length_a   1.000
_cell.length_b   1.000
_cell.length_c   1.000
_cell.angle_alpha   90.00
_cell.angle_beta   90.00
_cell.angle_gamma   90.00
#
_symmetry.space_group_name_H-M   'P 1'
#
loop_
_entity.id
_entity.type
_entity.pdbx_description
1 polymer ?
#
loop_
_entity_poly.entity_id
_entity_poly.type
_entity_poly.pdbx_seq_one_letter_code
_entity_poly.pdbx_strand_id
1 'polypeptide(L)'
;FRERQIPLMIGGATTSRVHTAVKIAPHYDGPVVYVPDASRSVSVASSLLSDESAKKFIQDLRDDYVRIREQHANKKAAPTISLEAARKNREMIDWASYVPEKPKFIGRRVFKNFALSDIAKYIDWTPFFQTWDLAGKFPAILDDEVVGVEARKVFADAQALLDKLIKGQWLQADAVVAFYPANTVGDDIVLYSDETREHPLFVWHNLRQQSERPVVDGVRRPNRCLADYVAPKDSGVADYLGCFAVTTGHGVEKKVAEFQAKHDDYSAIMLKALADRLAEAFAELMHHRVRTDLWGYASDEILTNDQMINEEYRGIRPAPGYPACPAHEVKEDLLRVIGSEDIGMTLTESMAMNPASSVSGFYLAHPDARYFNVGKLSDDQVEDL
;
A
#
# COMPACT_ATOMS: atom_id res chain seq x y z
N PHE A 1 -16.83 -3.81 -28.74
CA PHE A 1 -17.48 -4.31 -27.52
C PHE A 1 -18.95 -3.91 -27.45
N ARG A 2 -19.30 -2.60 -27.59
CA ARG A 2 -20.69 -2.10 -27.47
C ARG A 2 -21.65 -2.75 -28.45
N GLU A 3 -21.32 -2.84 -29.74
CA GLU A 3 -22.20 -3.43 -30.78
C GLU A 3 -22.55 -4.90 -30.52
N ARG A 4 -21.65 -5.65 -29.84
CA ARG A 4 -21.82 -7.08 -29.56
C ARG A 4 -22.24 -7.33 -28.11
N GLN A 5 -22.40 -6.31 -27.28
CA GLN A 5 -22.72 -6.38 -25.86
C GLN A 5 -21.87 -7.43 -25.09
N ILE A 6 -20.58 -7.52 -25.44
CA ILE A 6 -19.66 -8.46 -24.82
C ILE A 6 -19.53 -8.14 -23.33
N PRO A 7 -19.74 -9.10 -22.43
CA PRO A 7 -19.59 -8.88 -21.00
C PRO A 7 -18.18 -8.40 -20.64
N LEU A 8 -18.10 -7.38 -19.79
CA LEU A 8 -16.85 -6.87 -19.26
C LEU A 8 -16.64 -7.39 -17.85
N MET A 9 -15.50 -8.04 -17.60
CA MET A 9 -15.05 -8.41 -16.27
C MET A 9 -13.97 -7.41 -15.81
N ILE A 10 -14.26 -6.71 -14.72
CA ILE A 10 -13.39 -5.67 -14.17
C ILE A 10 -12.75 -6.20 -12.91
N GLY A 11 -11.42 -6.29 -12.90
CA GLY A 11 -10.65 -6.80 -11.76
C GLY A 11 -9.34 -6.04 -11.57
N GLY A 12 -8.64 -6.37 -10.51
CA GLY A 12 -7.34 -5.80 -10.15
C GLY A 12 -7.36 -4.99 -8.86
N ALA A 13 -6.17 -4.79 -8.28
CA ALA A 13 -5.96 -4.19 -6.97
C ALA A 13 -6.48 -2.74 -6.85
N THR A 14 -6.57 -2.02 -7.97
CA THR A 14 -7.01 -0.62 -8.01
C THR A 14 -8.51 -0.45 -8.28
N THR A 15 -9.26 -1.55 -8.47
CA THR A 15 -10.69 -1.53 -8.74
C THR A 15 -11.48 -2.06 -7.56
N SER A 16 -12.73 -1.64 -7.45
CA SER A 16 -13.66 -2.16 -6.43
C SER A 16 -15.05 -2.32 -7.02
N ARG A 17 -15.90 -3.11 -6.34
CA ARG A 17 -17.29 -3.28 -6.72
C ARG A 17 -18.04 -1.94 -6.78
N VAL A 18 -17.77 -1.04 -5.83
CA VAL A 18 -18.37 0.31 -5.81
C VAL A 18 -17.88 1.14 -6.99
N HIS A 19 -16.56 1.13 -7.28
CA HIS A 19 -16.01 1.82 -8.43
C HIS A 19 -16.61 1.31 -9.75
N THR A 20 -16.70 -0.01 -9.90
CA THR A 20 -17.30 -0.64 -11.06
C THR A 20 -18.77 -0.25 -11.23
N ALA A 21 -19.55 -0.30 -10.14
CA ALA A 21 -20.97 0.03 -10.16
C ALA A 21 -21.25 1.52 -10.45
N VAL A 22 -20.40 2.42 -9.94
CA VAL A 22 -20.63 3.89 -10.00
C VAL A 22 -19.97 4.52 -11.22
N LYS A 23 -18.77 4.09 -11.60
CA LYS A 23 -17.95 4.75 -12.61
C LYS A 23 -17.86 4.02 -13.96
N ILE A 24 -18.03 2.70 -13.99
CA ILE A 24 -17.85 1.92 -15.22
C ILE A 24 -19.21 1.47 -15.79
N ALA A 25 -20.01 0.78 -14.98
CA ALA A 25 -21.27 0.20 -15.44
C ALA A 25 -22.25 1.20 -16.05
N PRO A 26 -22.38 2.47 -15.62
CA PRO A 26 -23.27 3.46 -16.25
C PRO A 26 -22.88 3.83 -17.68
N HIS A 27 -21.65 3.58 -18.09
CA HIS A 27 -21.13 3.94 -19.41
C HIS A 27 -21.07 2.77 -20.40
N TYR A 28 -21.65 1.61 -20.02
CA TYR A 28 -21.68 0.42 -20.87
C TYR A 28 -23.01 -0.31 -20.78
N ASP A 29 -23.63 -0.54 -21.92
CA ASP A 29 -24.97 -1.16 -22.01
C ASP A 29 -24.95 -2.68 -21.78
N GLY A 30 -23.82 -3.31 -22.01
CA GLY A 30 -23.60 -4.74 -21.76
C GLY A 30 -23.37 -5.04 -20.26
N PRO A 31 -23.28 -6.32 -19.90
CA PRO A 31 -22.96 -6.72 -18.52
C PRO A 31 -21.54 -6.26 -18.12
N VAL A 32 -21.43 -5.61 -16.96
CA VAL A 32 -20.15 -5.23 -16.33
C VAL A 32 -20.06 -5.89 -14.98
N VAL A 33 -19.13 -6.82 -14.79
CA VAL A 33 -19.03 -7.60 -13.57
C VAL A 33 -17.71 -7.28 -12.86
N TYR A 34 -17.78 -6.87 -11.61
CA TYR A 34 -16.60 -6.79 -10.76
C TYR A 34 -16.15 -8.19 -10.35
N VAL A 35 -14.87 -8.49 -10.61
CA VAL A 35 -14.22 -9.76 -10.28
C VAL A 35 -13.03 -9.44 -9.39
N PRO A 36 -13.09 -9.74 -8.08
CA PRO A 36 -12.02 -9.35 -7.13
C PRO A 36 -10.67 -9.97 -7.45
N ASP A 37 -10.66 -11.19 -7.99
CA ASP A 37 -9.45 -11.93 -8.35
C ASP A 37 -9.67 -12.86 -9.56
N ALA A 38 -8.56 -13.37 -10.11
CA ALA A 38 -8.58 -14.23 -11.29
C ALA A 38 -9.28 -15.58 -11.05
N SER A 39 -9.32 -16.10 -9.82
CA SER A 39 -9.94 -17.39 -9.50
C SER A 39 -11.45 -17.33 -9.66
N ARG A 40 -12.07 -16.20 -9.38
CA ARG A 40 -13.51 -15.97 -9.55
C ARG A 40 -13.93 -15.70 -10.98
N SER A 41 -12.99 -15.38 -11.87
CA SER A 41 -13.30 -15.10 -13.27
C SER A 41 -13.94 -16.29 -13.98
N VAL A 42 -13.55 -17.51 -13.63
CA VAL A 42 -14.08 -18.75 -14.24
C VAL A 42 -15.55 -18.92 -13.87
N SER A 43 -15.94 -18.78 -12.60
CA SER A 43 -17.34 -18.94 -12.16
C SER A 43 -18.23 -17.84 -12.73
N VAL A 44 -17.73 -16.60 -12.81
CA VAL A 44 -18.44 -15.48 -13.43
C VAL A 44 -18.64 -15.72 -14.93
N ALA A 45 -17.57 -16.12 -15.64
CA ALA A 45 -17.66 -16.45 -17.04
C ALA A 45 -18.66 -17.60 -17.32
N SER A 46 -18.63 -18.65 -16.49
CA SER A 46 -19.59 -19.75 -16.58
C SER A 46 -21.04 -19.28 -16.41
N SER A 47 -21.29 -18.39 -15.44
CA SER A 47 -22.63 -17.81 -15.22
C SER A 47 -23.08 -16.93 -16.38
N LEU A 48 -22.18 -16.16 -17.00
CA LEU A 48 -22.46 -15.31 -18.15
C LEU A 48 -22.69 -16.07 -19.45
N LEU A 49 -22.08 -17.25 -19.58
CA LEU A 49 -22.19 -18.11 -20.79
C LEU A 49 -23.33 -19.13 -20.69
N SER A 50 -23.99 -19.28 -19.55
CA SER A 50 -25.09 -20.20 -19.35
C SER A 50 -26.42 -19.63 -19.84
N ASP A 51 -27.05 -20.27 -20.78
CA ASP A 51 -28.37 -19.84 -21.33
C ASP A 51 -29.47 -19.74 -20.27
N GLU A 52 -29.43 -20.59 -19.21
CA GLU A 52 -30.40 -20.60 -18.13
C GLU A 52 -30.13 -19.56 -17.05
N SER A 53 -28.87 -19.43 -16.64
CA SER A 53 -28.52 -18.60 -15.47
C SER A 53 -28.11 -17.16 -15.82
N ALA A 54 -27.63 -16.88 -17.07
CA ALA A 54 -27.11 -15.59 -17.47
C ALA A 54 -28.15 -14.46 -17.26
N LYS A 55 -29.39 -14.64 -17.66
CA LYS A 55 -30.42 -13.59 -17.53
C LYS A 55 -30.65 -13.20 -16.08
N LYS A 56 -30.77 -14.19 -15.20
CA LYS A 56 -30.98 -13.95 -13.78
C LYS A 56 -29.75 -13.31 -13.15
N PHE A 57 -28.53 -13.82 -13.44
CA PHE A 57 -27.28 -13.28 -12.95
C PHE A 57 -27.10 -11.81 -13.33
N ILE A 58 -27.38 -11.46 -14.61
CA ILE A 58 -27.27 -10.08 -15.11
C ILE A 58 -28.29 -9.18 -14.43
N GLN A 59 -29.53 -9.67 -14.21
CA GLN A 59 -30.56 -8.88 -13.55
C GLN A 59 -30.20 -8.62 -12.08
N ASP A 60 -29.83 -9.67 -11.34
CA ASP A 60 -29.40 -9.56 -9.94
C ASP A 60 -28.21 -8.58 -9.80
N LEU A 61 -27.26 -8.62 -10.74
CA LEU A 61 -26.12 -7.72 -10.79
C LEU A 61 -26.54 -6.26 -11.01
N ARG A 62 -27.48 -6.02 -11.94
CA ARG A 62 -28.00 -4.67 -12.23
C ARG A 62 -28.72 -4.08 -11.02
N ASP A 63 -29.56 -4.87 -10.37
CA ASP A 63 -30.31 -4.46 -9.18
C ASP A 63 -29.35 -4.13 -8.01
N ASP A 64 -28.32 -4.93 -7.83
CA ASP A 64 -27.29 -4.66 -6.85
C ASP A 64 -26.51 -3.37 -7.16
N TYR A 65 -26.14 -3.14 -8.41
CA TYR A 65 -25.45 -1.91 -8.81
C TYR A 65 -26.33 -0.66 -8.69
N VAL A 66 -27.64 -0.77 -8.90
CA VAL A 66 -28.58 0.32 -8.61
C VAL A 66 -28.53 0.65 -7.11
N ARG A 67 -28.66 -0.35 -6.26
CA ARG A 67 -28.58 -0.18 -4.79
C ARG A 67 -27.26 0.46 -4.35
N ILE A 68 -26.13 -0.01 -4.91
CA ILE A 68 -24.79 0.56 -4.60
C ILE A 68 -24.73 2.03 -5.03
N ARG A 69 -25.24 2.39 -6.21
CA ARG A 69 -25.27 3.78 -6.68
C ARG A 69 -26.13 4.67 -5.80
N GLU A 70 -27.31 4.22 -5.37
CA GLU A 70 -28.19 4.95 -4.46
C GLU A 70 -27.51 5.17 -3.09
N GLN A 71 -26.88 4.15 -2.53
CA GLN A 71 -26.13 4.27 -1.29
C GLN A 71 -24.93 5.24 -1.43
N HIS A 72 -24.25 5.20 -2.58
CA HIS A 72 -23.14 6.10 -2.86
C HIS A 72 -23.61 7.54 -3.08
N ALA A 73 -24.70 7.76 -3.80
CA ALA A 73 -25.30 9.07 -4.01
C ALA A 73 -25.78 9.73 -2.71
N ASN A 74 -26.26 8.90 -1.77
CA ASN A 74 -26.70 9.36 -0.45
C ASN A 74 -25.52 9.71 0.50
N LYS A 75 -24.32 9.24 0.22
CA LYS A 75 -23.11 9.72 0.89
C LYS A 75 -22.74 11.09 0.31
N LYS A 76 -23.20 12.18 0.92
CA LYS A 76 -22.73 13.53 0.58
C LYS A 76 -21.22 13.55 0.78
N ALA A 77 -20.46 13.49 -0.32
CA ALA A 77 -19.04 13.79 -0.26
C ALA A 77 -18.88 15.22 0.28
N ALA A 78 -17.98 15.43 1.22
CA ALA A 78 -17.66 16.78 1.67
C ALA A 78 -17.28 17.63 0.45
N PRO A 79 -17.74 18.88 0.37
CA PRO A 79 -17.34 19.77 -0.73
C PRO A 79 -15.82 19.94 -0.72
N THR A 80 -15.24 20.19 -1.88
CA THR A 80 -13.84 20.55 -2.01
C THR A 80 -13.66 22.04 -1.81
N ILE A 81 -12.52 22.44 -1.25
CA ILE A 81 -12.08 23.82 -1.09
C ILE A 81 -10.90 24.08 -2.04
N SER A 82 -10.57 25.35 -2.31
CA SER A 82 -9.41 25.68 -3.12
C SER A 82 -8.10 25.21 -2.49
N LEU A 83 -7.08 24.96 -3.31
CA LEU A 83 -5.76 24.58 -2.83
C LEU A 83 -5.17 25.63 -1.88
N GLU A 84 -5.36 26.93 -2.18
CA GLU A 84 -4.93 28.02 -1.30
C GLU A 84 -5.60 27.94 0.07
N ALA A 85 -6.91 27.70 0.13
CA ALA A 85 -7.64 27.55 1.39
C ALA A 85 -7.18 26.30 2.16
N ALA A 86 -6.91 25.19 1.45
CA ALA A 86 -6.38 23.97 2.04
C ALA A 86 -4.96 24.17 2.62
N ARG A 87 -4.08 24.88 1.90
CA ARG A 87 -2.74 25.26 2.37
C ARG A 87 -2.78 26.17 3.60
N LYS A 88 -3.74 27.09 3.68
CA LYS A 88 -3.97 27.92 4.89
C LYS A 88 -4.43 27.10 6.11
N ASN A 89 -5.13 26.00 5.87
CA ASN A 89 -5.61 25.07 6.91
C ASN A 89 -4.74 23.81 7.03
N ARG A 90 -3.44 23.91 6.70
CA ARG A 90 -2.49 22.80 6.83
C ARG A 90 -2.27 22.37 8.28
N GLU A 91 -1.69 21.20 8.49
CA GLU A 91 -1.18 20.80 9.80
C GLU A 91 -0.07 21.76 10.21
N MET A 92 -0.21 22.36 11.40
CA MET A 92 0.78 23.32 11.92
C MET A 92 1.70 22.60 12.88
N ILE A 93 2.96 22.44 12.49
CA ILE A 93 4.01 21.85 13.32
C ILE A 93 4.92 22.98 13.81
N ASP A 94 5.25 22.95 15.10
CA ASP A 94 6.17 23.90 15.71
C ASP A 94 7.64 23.46 15.48
N TRP A 95 8.15 23.79 14.31
CA TRP A 95 9.52 23.48 13.93
C TRP A 95 10.58 24.24 14.77
N ALA A 96 10.20 25.28 15.51
CA ALA A 96 11.13 25.99 16.40
C ALA A 96 11.42 25.18 17.67
N SER A 97 10.49 24.36 18.12
CA SER A 97 10.65 23.53 19.31
C SER A 97 11.06 22.08 19.03
N TYR A 98 11.00 21.64 17.77
CA TYR A 98 11.33 20.28 17.37
C TYR A 98 12.66 20.21 16.62
N VAL A 99 13.54 19.34 17.09
CA VAL A 99 14.81 19.04 16.42
C VAL A 99 14.74 17.63 15.83
N PRO A 100 14.71 17.50 14.48
CA PRO A 100 14.71 16.19 13.84
C PRO A 100 15.97 15.38 14.17
N GLU A 101 15.79 14.09 14.45
CA GLU A 101 16.91 13.18 14.67
C GLU A 101 17.62 12.92 13.35
N LYS A 102 18.96 13.08 13.38
CA LYS A 102 19.81 12.75 12.24
C LYS A 102 19.95 11.24 12.10
N PRO A 103 19.74 10.65 10.91
CA PRO A 103 20.03 9.25 10.67
C PRO A 103 21.50 8.89 10.95
N LYS A 104 21.76 7.66 11.39
CA LYS A 104 23.13 7.20 11.69
C LYS A 104 24.04 7.12 10.46
N PHE A 105 23.48 7.21 9.26
CA PHE A 105 24.22 7.34 8.01
C PHE A 105 23.38 8.11 6.98
N ILE A 106 24.06 8.72 6.02
CA ILE A 106 23.47 9.31 4.82
C ILE A 106 23.82 8.43 3.62
N GLY A 107 22.93 8.34 2.65
CA GLY A 107 23.03 7.43 1.53
C GLY A 107 22.36 6.11 1.79
N ARG A 108 22.72 5.07 1.05
CA ARG A 108 22.01 3.80 1.00
C ARG A 108 22.78 2.64 1.66
N ARG A 109 22.02 1.66 2.17
CA ARG A 109 22.51 0.35 2.59
C ARG A 109 21.67 -0.76 1.98
N VAL A 110 22.37 -1.78 1.47
CA VAL A 110 21.76 -2.97 0.87
C VAL A 110 21.86 -4.14 1.84
N PHE A 111 20.77 -4.86 1.99
CA PHE A 111 20.66 -6.07 2.80
C PHE A 111 20.29 -7.23 1.88
N LYS A 112 21.16 -8.21 1.78
CA LYS A 112 21.00 -9.39 0.92
C LYS A 112 20.72 -10.63 1.73
N ASN A 113 19.93 -11.54 1.18
CA ASN A 113 19.64 -12.84 1.78
C ASN A 113 19.19 -12.75 3.25
N PHE A 114 18.27 -11.83 3.52
CA PHE A 114 17.75 -11.65 4.88
C PHE A 114 17.02 -12.92 5.35
N ALA A 115 17.17 -13.28 6.61
CA ALA A 115 16.60 -14.52 7.13
C ALA A 115 15.07 -14.50 7.09
N LEU A 116 14.46 -15.37 6.29
CA LEU A 116 13.00 -15.49 6.18
C LEU A 116 12.34 -15.84 7.53
N SER A 117 13.04 -16.58 8.39
CA SER A 117 12.58 -16.89 9.75
C SER A 117 12.41 -15.66 10.65
N ASP A 118 13.21 -14.62 10.43
CA ASP A 118 13.08 -13.36 11.17
C ASP A 118 11.97 -12.50 10.59
N ILE A 119 11.83 -12.47 9.27
CA ILE A 119 10.74 -11.79 8.58
C ILE A 119 9.39 -12.38 8.98
N ALA A 120 9.27 -13.70 9.03
CA ALA A 120 8.02 -14.41 9.33
C ALA A 120 7.41 -14.04 10.70
N LYS A 121 8.23 -13.56 11.65
CA LYS A 121 7.76 -13.10 12.97
C LYS A 121 6.89 -11.83 12.89
N TYR A 122 6.97 -11.07 11.79
CA TYR A 122 6.24 -9.81 11.56
C TYR A 122 5.01 -9.98 10.68
N ILE A 123 4.62 -11.20 10.31
CA ILE A 123 3.47 -11.43 9.44
C ILE A 123 2.17 -10.98 10.13
N ASP A 124 1.44 -10.07 9.47
CA ASP A 124 0.02 -9.87 9.68
C ASP A 124 -0.75 -10.93 8.89
N TRP A 125 -1.44 -11.82 9.61
CA TRP A 125 -2.22 -12.90 9.03
C TRP A 125 -3.61 -12.49 8.57
N THR A 126 -4.13 -11.34 8.99
CA THR A 126 -5.49 -10.91 8.63
C THR A 126 -5.67 -10.78 7.11
N PRO A 127 -4.78 -10.10 6.35
CA PRO A 127 -4.92 -10.03 4.89
C PRO A 127 -4.73 -11.37 4.18
N PHE A 128 -4.00 -12.32 4.79
CA PHE A 128 -3.88 -13.68 4.26
C PHE A 128 -5.24 -14.36 4.14
N PHE A 129 -6.08 -14.30 5.17
CA PHE A 129 -7.42 -14.88 5.15
C PHE A 129 -8.33 -14.22 4.13
N GLN A 130 -8.19 -12.92 3.90
CA GLN A 130 -8.94 -12.20 2.87
C GLN A 130 -8.67 -12.73 1.46
N THR A 131 -7.44 -13.18 1.17
CA THR A 131 -7.08 -13.82 -0.10
C THR A 131 -7.87 -15.10 -0.34
N TRP A 132 -8.31 -15.77 0.73
CA TRP A 132 -9.13 -17.00 0.72
C TRP A 132 -10.62 -16.72 0.92
N ASP A 133 -11.06 -15.46 0.78
CA ASP A 133 -12.46 -15.05 1.02
C ASP A 133 -12.98 -15.32 2.44
N LEU A 134 -12.12 -15.45 3.39
CA LEU A 134 -12.45 -15.65 4.79
C LEU A 134 -12.43 -14.29 5.50
N ALA A 135 -13.61 -13.82 5.91
CA ALA A 135 -13.76 -12.53 6.60
C ALA A 135 -13.59 -12.68 8.10
N GLY A 136 -12.66 -11.92 8.67
CA GLY A 136 -12.40 -11.90 10.12
C GLY A 136 -10.99 -11.41 10.42
N LYS A 137 -10.76 -10.97 11.65
CA LYS A 137 -9.42 -10.59 12.13
C LYS A 137 -8.71 -11.79 12.76
N PHE A 138 -7.43 -11.95 12.44
CA PHE A 138 -6.59 -12.92 13.13
C PHE A 138 -6.22 -12.38 14.54
N PRO A 139 -6.17 -13.21 15.58
CA PRO A 139 -6.44 -14.67 15.59
C PRO A 139 -7.92 -15.05 15.75
N ALA A 140 -8.82 -14.11 16.06
CA ALA A 140 -10.23 -14.39 16.38
C ALA A 140 -10.98 -15.15 15.26
N ILE A 141 -10.56 -14.98 13.99
CA ILE A 141 -11.15 -15.72 12.86
C ILE A 141 -11.05 -17.23 13.00
N LEU A 142 -10.07 -17.74 13.74
CA LEU A 142 -9.88 -19.17 13.95
C LEU A 142 -10.97 -19.79 14.83
N ASP A 143 -11.64 -18.97 15.64
CA ASP A 143 -12.71 -19.39 16.56
C ASP A 143 -14.09 -18.93 16.07
N ASP A 144 -14.16 -18.39 14.86
CA ASP A 144 -15.42 -17.94 14.25
C ASP A 144 -16.36 -19.14 14.00
N GLU A 145 -17.64 -19.00 14.33
CA GLU A 145 -18.64 -20.07 14.24
C GLU A 145 -18.94 -20.52 12.79
N VAL A 146 -18.75 -19.61 11.82
CA VAL A 146 -19.09 -19.86 10.41
C VAL A 146 -17.85 -20.26 9.61
N VAL A 147 -16.76 -19.49 9.70
CA VAL A 147 -15.56 -19.67 8.87
C VAL A 147 -14.40 -20.32 9.61
N GLY A 148 -14.46 -20.47 10.93
CA GLY A 148 -13.32 -20.89 11.76
C GLY A 148 -12.75 -22.25 11.40
N VAL A 149 -13.59 -23.21 10.99
CA VAL A 149 -13.14 -24.56 10.56
C VAL A 149 -12.24 -24.45 9.32
N GLU A 150 -12.68 -23.71 8.31
CA GLU A 150 -11.91 -23.54 7.07
C GLU A 150 -10.69 -22.64 7.32
N ALA A 151 -10.85 -21.59 8.15
CA ALA A 151 -9.73 -20.71 8.54
C ALA A 151 -8.59 -21.50 9.22
N ARG A 152 -8.90 -22.39 10.17
CA ARG A 152 -7.89 -23.24 10.82
C ARG A 152 -7.19 -24.16 9.83
N LYS A 153 -7.94 -24.75 8.88
CA LYS A 153 -7.37 -25.63 7.85
C LYS A 153 -6.40 -24.87 6.95
N VAL A 154 -6.86 -23.77 6.35
CA VAL A 154 -6.02 -22.95 5.46
C VAL A 154 -4.81 -22.40 6.21
N PHE A 155 -4.97 -22.00 7.47
CA PHE A 155 -3.86 -21.55 8.31
C PHE A 155 -2.84 -22.64 8.58
N ALA A 156 -3.27 -23.85 8.90
CA ALA A 156 -2.38 -25.00 9.10
C ALA A 156 -1.59 -25.35 7.84
N ASP A 157 -2.25 -25.33 6.67
CA ASP A 157 -1.60 -25.54 5.37
C ASP A 157 -0.59 -24.44 5.06
N ALA A 158 -0.93 -23.18 5.36
CA ALA A 158 -0.02 -22.04 5.22
C ALA A 158 1.22 -22.16 6.11
N GLN A 159 1.05 -22.52 7.39
CA GLN A 159 2.16 -22.74 8.32
C GLN A 159 3.07 -23.88 7.86
N ALA A 160 2.49 -24.98 7.39
CA ALA A 160 3.24 -26.11 6.86
C ALA A 160 4.05 -25.76 5.60
N LEU A 161 3.47 -24.94 4.71
CA LEU A 161 4.16 -24.48 3.50
C LEU A 161 5.24 -23.44 3.83
N LEU A 162 4.96 -22.51 4.74
CA LEU A 162 5.90 -21.50 5.23
C LEU A 162 7.14 -22.17 5.85
N ASP A 163 6.94 -23.21 6.65
CA ASP A 163 8.02 -24.00 7.26
C ASP A 163 8.91 -24.64 6.20
N LYS A 164 8.31 -25.25 5.16
CA LYS A 164 9.05 -25.83 4.02
C LYS A 164 9.80 -24.76 3.22
N LEU A 165 9.18 -23.62 3.01
CA LEU A 165 9.73 -22.49 2.30
C LEU A 165 10.97 -21.94 3.01
N ILE A 166 10.88 -21.75 4.32
CA ILE A 166 11.99 -21.26 5.16
C ILE A 166 13.13 -22.29 5.21
N LYS A 167 12.83 -23.55 5.56
CA LYS A 167 13.83 -24.62 5.65
C LYS A 167 14.51 -24.93 4.31
N GLY A 168 13.75 -24.85 3.24
CA GLY A 168 14.24 -25.11 1.89
C GLY A 168 14.87 -23.89 1.21
N GLN A 169 14.85 -22.73 1.86
CA GLN A 169 15.34 -21.45 1.29
C GLN A 169 14.82 -21.22 -0.15
N TRP A 170 13.51 -21.39 -0.32
CA TRP A 170 12.91 -21.31 -1.65
C TRP A 170 12.90 -19.89 -2.23
N LEU A 171 12.82 -18.90 -1.34
CA LEU A 171 12.79 -17.50 -1.69
C LEU A 171 14.02 -16.79 -1.12
N GLN A 172 14.44 -15.74 -1.82
CA GLN A 172 15.46 -14.80 -1.34
C GLN A 172 14.79 -13.48 -0.98
N ALA A 173 15.14 -12.95 0.19
CA ALA A 173 14.66 -11.67 0.70
C ALA A 173 15.80 -10.66 0.69
N ASP A 174 15.61 -9.57 -0.06
CA ASP A 174 16.57 -8.49 -0.21
C ASP A 174 15.91 -7.14 0.09
N ALA A 175 16.67 -6.21 0.65
CA ALA A 175 16.20 -4.86 0.94
C ALA A 175 17.26 -3.80 0.62
N VAL A 176 16.81 -2.60 0.29
CA VAL A 176 17.62 -1.39 0.30
C VAL A 176 16.91 -0.32 1.13
N VAL A 177 17.67 0.34 2.00
CA VAL A 177 17.22 1.48 2.80
C VAL A 177 18.19 2.62 2.58
N ALA A 178 17.67 3.82 2.38
CA ALA A 178 18.48 5.01 2.21
C ALA A 178 17.92 6.16 3.04
N PHE A 179 18.81 7.02 3.50
CA PHE A 179 18.45 8.26 4.19
C PHE A 179 19.13 9.43 3.51
N TYR A 180 18.37 10.49 3.32
CA TYR A 180 18.86 11.70 2.68
C TYR A 180 18.43 12.95 3.45
N PRO A 181 19.26 14.01 3.45
CA PRO A 181 18.79 15.31 3.89
C PRO A 181 17.59 15.74 3.06
N ALA A 182 16.56 16.26 3.72
CA ALA A 182 15.32 16.67 3.06
C ALA A 182 14.73 17.91 3.73
N ASN A 183 14.08 18.74 2.94
CA ASN A 183 13.24 19.84 3.39
C ASN A 183 12.06 20.03 2.45
N THR A 184 11.00 20.71 2.89
CA THR A 184 9.87 21.02 2.04
C THR A 184 9.93 22.42 1.45
N VAL A 185 9.38 22.53 0.24
CA VAL A 185 9.10 23.78 -0.44
C VAL A 185 7.64 23.72 -0.90
N GLY A 186 6.77 24.44 -0.22
CA GLY A 186 5.31 24.27 -0.42
C GLY A 186 4.82 22.89 0.01
N ASP A 187 4.19 22.18 -0.91
CA ASP A 187 3.71 20.82 -0.70
C ASP A 187 4.69 19.74 -1.23
N ASP A 188 5.87 20.15 -1.69
CA ASP A 188 6.90 19.26 -2.20
C ASP A 188 7.97 18.95 -1.17
N ILE A 189 8.46 17.71 -1.16
CA ILE A 189 9.61 17.30 -0.38
C ILE A 189 10.83 17.19 -1.31
N VAL A 190 11.87 17.96 -1.02
CA VAL A 190 13.12 17.96 -1.79
C VAL A 190 14.16 17.13 -1.04
N LEU A 191 14.66 16.07 -1.68
CA LEU A 191 15.76 15.27 -1.18
C LEU A 191 17.09 15.80 -1.76
N TYR A 192 18.12 15.82 -0.94
CA TYR A 192 19.44 16.30 -1.32
C TYR A 192 20.50 15.19 -1.23
N SER A 193 21.55 15.31 -2.05
CA SER A 193 22.65 14.34 -2.06
C SER A 193 23.46 14.35 -0.76
N ASP A 194 23.54 15.49 -0.12
CA ASP A 194 24.37 15.71 1.06
C ASP A 194 23.83 16.83 1.97
N GLU A 195 24.52 17.04 3.07
CA GLU A 195 24.14 17.99 4.12
C GLU A 195 24.23 19.46 3.70
N THR A 196 24.86 19.79 2.58
CA THR A 196 24.88 21.17 2.07
C THR A 196 23.51 21.62 1.60
N ARG A 197 22.64 20.67 1.21
CA ARG A 197 21.29 20.90 0.69
C ARG A 197 21.27 21.81 -0.55
N GLU A 198 22.36 21.76 -1.33
CA GLU A 198 22.50 22.53 -2.56
C GLU A 198 22.16 21.72 -3.81
N HIS A 199 22.29 20.38 -3.74
CA HIS A 199 22.15 19.48 -4.87
C HIS A 199 20.93 18.56 -4.70
N PRO A 200 19.75 18.92 -5.27
CA PRO A 200 18.58 18.06 -5.26
C PRO A 200 18.84 16.75 -6.01
N LEU A 201 18.51 15.63 -5.38
CA LEU A 201 18.48 14.31 -6.00
C LEU A 201 17.13 14.03 -6.65
N PHE A 202 16.06 14.49 -5.97
CA PHE A 202 14.71 14.17 -6.30
C PHE A 202 13.76 15.15 -5.62
N VAL A 203 12.68 15.52 -6.30
CA VAL A 203 11.58 16.31 -5.77
C VAL A 203 10.35 15.40 -5.71
N TRP A 204 9.85 15.15 -4.52
CA TRP A 204 8.65 14.38 -4.32
C TRP A 204 7.45 15.31 -4.20
N HIS A 205 6.66 15.38 -5.28
CA HIS A 205 5.41 16.14 -5.32
C HIS A 205 4.35 15.43 -4.49
N ASN A 206 3.76 16.14 -3.55
CA ASN A 206 2.77 15.59 -2.64
C ASN A 206 1.41 16.27 -2.80
N LEU A 207 0.37 15.51 -2.52
CA LEU A 207 -1.01 15.95 -2.64
C LEU A 207 -1.56 16.39 -1.28
N ARG A 208 -2.22 17.54 -1.27
CA ARG A 208 -2.92 18.06 -0.09
C ARG A 208 -4.39 17.68 -0.11
N GLN A 209 -4.93 17.31 1.04
CA GLN A 209 -6.37 17.13 1.20
C GLN A 209 -7.12 18.41 0.87
N GLN A 210 -8.12 18.32 -0.02
CA GLN A 210 -8.97 19.46 -0.38
C GLN A 210 -10.43 19.29 0.03
N SER A 211 -10.81 18.19 0.65
CA SER A 211 -12.15 18.09 1.24
C SER A 211 -12.31 19.06 2.40
N GLU A 212 -13.45 19.75 2.47
CA GLU A 212 -13.78 20.59 3.62
C GLU A 212 -13.72 19.76 4.91
N ARG A 213 -12.99 20.26 5.91
CA ARG A 213 -12.72 19.51 7.13
C ARG A 213 -13.72 19.87 8.25
N PRO A 214 -14.15 18.88 9.04
CA PRO A 214 -15.07 19.14 10.15
C PRO A 214 -14.42 20.00 11.22
N VAL A 215 -15.26 20.78 11.89
CA VAL A 215 -14.90 21.49 13.12
C VAL A 215 -15.24 20.57 14.30
N VAL A 216 -14.24 20.30 15.15
CA VAL A 216 -14.39 19.49 16.35
C VAL A 216 -13.91 20.35 17.53
N ASP A 217 -14.73 20.50 18.54
CA ASP A 217 -14.44 21.33 19.74
C ASP A 217 -14.00 22.77 19.38
N GLY A 218 -14.63 23.35 18.36
CA GLY A 218 -14.34 24.71 17.89
C GLY A 218 -13.08 24.84 17.01
N VAL A 219 -12.34 23.75 16.77
CA VAL A 219 -11.13 23.74 15.96
C VAL A 219 -11.39 22.96 14.65
N ARG A 220 -11.09 23.60 13.52
CA ARG A 220 -11.16 22.92 12.21
C ARG A 220 -10.01 21.93 12.09
N ARG A 221 -10.31 20.68 11.75
CA ARG A 221 -9.28 19.68 11.47
C ARG A 221 -8.44 20.10 10.24
N PRO A 222 -7.13 19.83 10.25
CA PRO A 222 -6.25 20.26 9.16
C PRO A 222 -6.49 19.50 7.83
N ASN A 223 -6.19 20.19 6.75
CA ASN A 223 -6.05 19.61 5.42
C ASN A 223 -4.60 19.13 5.24
N ARG A 224 -4.37 17.85 5.48
CA ARG A 224 -3.02 17.26 5.55
C ARG A 224 -2.38 17.05 4.19
N CYS A 225 -1.07 17.20 4.18
CA CYS A 225 -0.16 16.78 3.13
C CYS A 225 1.01 16.02 3.78
N LEU A 226 1.60 15.03 3.14
CA LEU A 226 2.78 14.35 3.70
C LEU A 226 3.96 15.31 3.91
N ALA A 227 4.05 16.34 3.09
CA ALA A 227 5.04 17.40 3.23
C ALA A 227 4.95 18.16 4.57
N ASP A 228 3.78 18.19 5.23
CA ASP A 228 3.63 18.85 6.53
C ASP A 228 4.55 18.24 7.62
N TYR A 229 4.99 16.98 7.43
CA TYR A 229 5.79 16.23 8.40
C TYR A 229 7.31 16.26 8.15
N VAL A 230 7.75 17.10 7.22
CA VAL A 230 9.18 17.39 6.97
C VAL A 230 9.39 18.89 7.10
N ALA A 231 10.49 19.30 7.73
CA ALA A 231 10.75 20.70 8.03
C ALA A 231 10.83 21.57 6.77
N PRO A 232 10.13 22.72 6.75
CA PRO A 232 10.24 23.68 5.66
C PRO A 232 11.68 24.20 5.49
N LYS A 233 12.10 24.41 4.25
CA LYS A 233 13.43 24.92 3.94
C LYS A 233 13.70 26.31 4.56
N ASP A 234 12.70 27.16 4.59
CA ASP A 234 12.77 28.51 5.15
C ASP A 234 12.77 28.53 6.69
N SER A 235 12.44 27.43 7.36
CA SER A 235 12.58 27.30 8.82
C SER A 235 14.02 27.23 9.27
N GLY A 236 14.97 26.90 8.38
CA GLY A 236 16.37 26.66 8.71
C GLY A 236 16.62 25.36 9.50
N VAL A 237 15.60 24.56 9.74
CA VAL A 237 15.71 23.27 10.44
C VAL A 237 16.20 22.20 9.47
N ALA A 238 17.27 21.51 9.84
CA ALA A 238 17.78 20.38 9.07
C ALA A 238 16.94 19.14 9.34
N ASP A 239 16.30 18.61 8.31
CA ASP A 239 15.47 17.39 8.41
C ASP A 239 15.90 16.34 7.38
N TYR A 240 15.31 15.16 7.44
CA TYR A 240 15.71 13.99 6.68
C TYR A 240 14.48 13.21 6.21
N LEU A 241 14.66 12.49 5.10
CA LEU A 241 13.70 11.54 4.59
C LEU A 241 14.37 10.18 4.40
N GLY A 242 13.65 9.10 4.78
CA GLY A 242 14.05 7.75 4.45
C GLY A 242 13.35 7.25 3.20
N CYS A 243 14.03 6.37 2.47
CA CYS A 243 13.52 5.67 1.29
C CYS A 243 13.80 4.19 1.44
N PHE A 244 12.92 3.33 0.96
CA PHE A 244 13.14 1.89 1.03
C PHE A 244 12.53 1.13 -0.15
N ALA A 245 13.09 -0.02 -0.42
CA ALA A 245 12.47 -1.10 -1.18
C ALA A 245 12.86 -2.44 -0.56
N VAL A 246 11.91 -3.35 -0.50
CA VAL A 246 12.09 -4.73 -0.03
C VAL A 246 11.44 -5.69 -1.00
N THR A 247 12.01 -6.86 -1.17
CA THR A 247 11.43 -7.94 -1.95
C THR A 247 11.65 -9.30 -1.30
N THR A 248 10.65 -10.15 -1.40
CA THR A 248 10.73 -11.59 -1.09
C THR A 248 10.34 -12.43 -2.30
N GLY A 249 10.28 -11.78 -3.48
CA GLY A 249 9.76 -12.39 -4.70
C GLY A 249 10.75 -13.24 -5.47
N HIS A 250 12.06 -13.14 -5.17
CA HIS A 250 13.07 -13.94 -5.88
C HIS A 250 12.89 -15.42 -5.56
N GLY A 251 12.66 -16.22 -6.59
CA GLY A 251 12.40 -17.66 -6.50
C GLY A 251 10.91 -18.04 -6.56
N VAL A 252 9.98 -17.10 -6.39
CA VAL A 252 8.54 -17.38 -6.44
C VAL A 252 8.12 -18.00 -7.74
N GLU A 253 8.44 -17.37 -8.88
CA GLU A 253 8.04 -17.85 -10.22
C GLU A 253 8.55 -19.25 -10.51
N LYS A 254 9.80 -19.54 -10.16
CA LYS A 254 10.39 -20.86 -10.32
C LYS A 254 9.60 -21.90 -9.52
N LYS A 255 9.27 -21.59 -8.28
CA LYS A 255 8.58 -22.53 -7.39
C LYS A 255 7.12 -22.71 -7.76
N VAL A 256 6.45 -21.64 -8.21
CA VAL A 256 5.10 -21.70 -8.78
C VAL A 256 5.08 -22.63 -10.00
N ALA A 257 6.03 -22.50 -10.92
CA ALA A 257 6.14 -23.37 -12.09
C ALA A 257 6.31 -24.85 -11.70
N GLU A 258 7.08 -25.15 -10.65
CA GLU A 258 7.23 -26.51 -10.12
C GLU A 258 5.91 -27.11 -9.61
N PHE A 259 5.06 -26.30 -8.94
CA PHE A 259 3.73 -26.72 -8.49
C PHE A 259 2.77 -26.91 -9.67
N GLN A 260 2.73 -25.96 -10.58
CA GLN A 260 1.87 -26.03 -11.78
C GLN A 260 2.20 -27.23 -12.66
N ALA A 261 3.48 -27.58 -12.83
CA ALA A 261 3.90 -28.79 -13.55
C ALA A 261 3.38 -30.10 -12.91
N LYS A 262 2.99 -30.04 -11.63
CA LYS A 262 2.39 -31.14 -10.88
C LYS A 262 0.86 -31.02 -10.77
N HIS A 263 0.25 -30.05 -11.43
CA HIS A 263 -1.16 -29.69 -11.32
C HIS A 263 -1.59 -29.34 -9.87
N ASP A 264 -0.67 -28.76 -9.08
CA ASP A 264 -0.90 -28.33 -7.70
C ASP A 264 -1.11 -26.81 -7.64
N ASP A 265 -2.26 -26.37 -8.16
CA ASP A 265 -2.63 -24.96 -8.19
C ASP A 265 -2.87 -24.41 -6.78
N TYR A 266 -3.33 -25.24 -5.84
CA TYR A 266 -3.54 -24.84 -4.46
C TYR A 266 -2.23 -24.37 -3.79
N SER A 267 -1.16 -25.19 -3.89
CA SER A 267 0.15 -24.81 -3.35
C SER A 267 0.77 -23.62 -4.10
N ALA A 268 0.50 -23.48 -5.40
CA ALA A 268 0.97 -22.34 -6.19
C ALA A 268 0.32 -21.01 -5.70
N ILE A 269 -1.00 -21.01 -5.47
CA ILE A 269 -1.74 -19.85 -4.93
C ILE A 269 -1.27 -19.55 -3.49
N MET A 270 -1.16 -20.59 -2.64
CA MET A 270 -0.69 -20.45 -1.27
C MET A 270 0.72 -19.83 -1.20
N LEU A 271 1.63 -20.27 -2.06
CA LEU A 271 2.98 -19.73 -2.12
C LEU A 271 3.00 -18.24 -2.48
N LYS A 272 2.20 -17.83 -3.47
CA LYS A 272 2.08 -16.41 -3.85
C LYS A 272 1.53 -15.58 -2.68
N ALA A 273 0.47 -16.05 -2.03
CA ALA A 273 -0.10 -15.38 -0.86
C ALA A 273 0.91 -15.26 0.29
N LEU A 274 1.70 -16.30 0.56
CA LEU A 274 2.75 -16.26 1.59
C LEU A 274 3.89 -15.32 1.19
N ALA A 275 4.31 -15.30 -0.07
CA ALA A 275 5.34 -14.39 -0.55
C ALA A 275 4.93 -12.92 -0.38
N ASP A 276 3.68 -12.58 -0.67
CA ASP A 276 3.14 -11.23 -0.46
C ASP A 276 3.10 -10.88 1.04
N ARG A 277 2.68 -11.81 1.89
CA ARG A 277 2.71 -11.57 3.35
C ARG A 277 4.13 -11.41 3.89
N LEU A 278 5.10 -12.15 3.35
CA LEU A 278 6.51 -12.00 3.71
C LEU A 278 7.06 -10.65 3.25
N ALA A 279 6.69 -10.14 2.08
CA ALA A 279 7.13 -8.83 1.62
C ALA A 279 6.62 -7.70 2.53
N GLU A 280 5.35 -7.73 2.93
CA GLU A 280 4.77 -6.79 3.88
C GLU A 280 5.41 -6.93 5.28
N ALA A 281 5.63 -8.15 5.76
CA ALA A 281 6.33 -8.42 7.00
C ALA A 281 7.77 -7.91 6.97
N PHE A 282 8.43 -8.00 5.83
CA PHE A 282 9.79 -7.48 5.65
C PHE A 282 9.82 -5.94 5.67
N ALA A 283 8.83 -5.29 5.06
CA ALA A 283 8.66 -3.84 5.17
C ALA A 283 8.44 -3.41 6.63
N GLU A 284 7.63 -4.17 7.41
CA GLU A 284 7.42 -3.89 8.85
C GLU A 284 8.71 -4.08 9.66
N LEU A 285 9.41 -5.20 9.47
CA LEU A 285 10.69 -5.48 10.12
C LEU A 285 11.71 -4.38 9.82
N MET A 286 11.84 -3.97 8.56
CA MET A 286 12.78 -2.90 8.17
C MET A 286 12.37 -1.55 8.75
N HIS A 287 11.07 -1.23 8.82
CA HIS A 287 10.59 -0.03 9.48
C HIS A 287 10.89 -0.05 10.99
N HIS A 288 10.69 -1.19 11.67
CA HIS A 288 11.10 -1.34 13.07
C HIS A 288 12.60 -1.09 13.24
N ARG A 289 13.44 -1.68 12.39
CA ARG A 289 14.89 -1.43 12.42
C ARG A 289 15.27 0.02 12.12
N VAL A 290 14.53 0.68 11.22
CA VAL A 290 14.74 2.11 10.93
C VAL A 290 14.46 2.93 12.18
N ARG A 291 13.34 2.71 12.85
CA ARG A 291 12.95 3.42 14.08
C ARG A 291 13.96 3.23 15.22
N THR A 292 14.37 1.99 15.44
CA THR A 292 15.17 1.63 16.63
C THR A 292 16.66 1.65 16.40
N ASP A 293 17.14 1.37 15.19
CA ASP A 293 18.56 1.15 14.90
C ASP A 293 19.10 2.03 13.75
N LEU A 294 18.61 1.87 12.52
CA LEU A 294 19.26 2.43 11.32
C LEU A 294 19.16 3.96 11.27
N TRP A 295 18.03 4.52 11.62
CA TRP A 295 17.84 5.94 11.87
C TRP A 295 17.95 6.22 13.38
N GLY A 296 17.15 5.54 14.17
CA GLY A 296 17.22 5.55 15.62
C GLY A 296 16.39 6.62 16.31
N TYR A 297 15.36 7.16 15.63
CA TYR A 297 14.49 8.19 16.21
C TYR A 297 13.53 7.67 17.29
N ALA A 298 13.44 6.37 17.47
CA ALA A 298 12.69 5.70 18.53
C ALA A 298 13.50 4.50 19.08
N SER A 299 14.74 4.76 19.49
CA SER A 299 15.70 3.71 19.91
C SER A 299 15.29 2.94 21.17
N ASP A 300 14.38 3.49 21.96
CA ASP A 300 13.81 2.90 23.18
C ASP A 300 12.44 2.22 22.95
N GLU A 301 11.97 2.18 21.69
CA GLU A 301 10.69 1.55 21.34
C GLU A 301 10.67 0.05 21.65
N ILE A 302 9.66 -0.38 22.40
CA ILE A 302 9.37 -1.77 22.67
C ILE A 302 7.91 -2.03 22.33
N LEU A 303 7.65 -2.57 21.13
CA LEU A 303 6.30 -2.87 20.64
C LEU A 303 6.15 -4.36 20.35
N THR A 304 4.99 -4.90 20.65
CA THR A 304 4.56 -6.22 20.19
C THR A 304 4.21 -6.18 18.70
N ASN A 305 4.11 -7.34 18.06
CA ASN A 305 3.67 -7.40 16.65
C ASN A 305 2.26 -6.81 16.48
N ASP A 306 1.33 -7.07 17.38
CA ASP A 306 -0.02 -6.51 17.35
C ASP A 306 -0.02 -4.99 17.44
N GLN A 307 0.84 -4.40 18.28
CA GLN A 307 0.99 -2.95 18.37
C GLN A 307 1.59 -2.36 17.09
N MET A 308 2.53 -3.05 16.45
CA MET A 308 3.08 -2.64 15.14
C MET A 308 2.02 -2.72 14.05
N ILE A 309 1.21 -3.78 14.00
CA ILE A 309 0.07 -3.93 13.07
C ILE A 309 -0.98 -2.82 13.29
N ASN A 310 -1.18 -2.39 14.53
CA ASN A 310 -2.08 -1.29 14.87
C ASN A 310 -1.44 0.11 14.69
N GLU A 311 -0.23 0.19 14.12
CA GLU A 311 0.48 1.46 13.85
C GLU A 311 0.73 2.30 15.09
N GLU A 312 0.99 1.67 16.25
CA GLU A 312 1.26 2.36 17.53
C GLU A 312 2.71 2.91 17.64
N TYR A 313 3.43 2.91 16.56
CA TYR A 313 4.80 3.40 16.48
C TYR A 313 4.88 4.89 16.12
N ARG A 314 6.02 5.51 16.40
CA ARG A 314 6.36 6.87 15.95
C ARG A 314 6.72 6.90 14.47
N GLY A 315 6.27 7.96 13.77
CA GLY A 315 6.53 8.13 12.35
C GLY A 315 5.61 7.27 11.48
N ILE A 316 5.81 7.32 10.18
CA ILE A 316 5.04 6.54 9.19
C ILE A 316 5.92 6.06 8.04
N ARG A 317 5.45 5.05 7.31
CA ARG A 317 6.06 4.57 6.06
C ARG A 317 5.08 4.64 4.88
N PRO A 318 4.77 5.84 4.37
CA PRO A 318 3.87 5.96 3.23
C PRO A 318 4.46 5.30 1.99
N ALA A 319 3.59 4.67 1.20
CA ALA A 319 3.97 3.97 -0.02
C ALA A 319 3.17 4.50 -1.23
N PRO A 320 3.79 4.62 -2.41
CA PRO A 320 3.10 4.99 -3.65
C PRO A 320 1.99 4.00 -4.01
N GLY A 321 0.80 4.52 -4.38
CA GLY A 321 -0.40 3.75 -4.66
C GLY A 321 -1.34 3.60 -3.46
N TYR A 322 -0.94 4.07 -2.28
CA TYR A 322 -1.80 4.10 -1.08
C TYR A 322 -2.50 5.45 -0.89
N PRO A 323 -3.54 5.53 -0.04
CA PRO A 323 -4.40 6.71 0.04
C PRO A 323 -3.70 8.05 0.35
N ALA A 324 -2.55 8.05 1.03
CA ALA A 324 -1.79 9.26 1.33
C ALA A 324 -0.82 9.67 0.20
N CYS A 325 -0.46 8.72 -0.68
CA CYS A 325 0.42 8.92 -1.83
C CYS A 325 -0.12 8.11 -3.02
N PRO A 326 -1.24 8.51 -3.66
CA PRO A 326 -1.92 7.69 -4.65
C PRO A 326 -1.16 7.57 -5.99
N ALA A 327 -0.27 8.50 -6.31
CA ALA A 327 0.50 8.50 -7.55
C ALA A 327 1.53 7.37 -7.58
N HIS A 328 1.53 6.58 -8.66
CA HIS A 328 2.46 5.47 -8.85
C HIS A 328 3.79 5.91 -9.49
N GLU A 329 3.78 7.01 -10.21
CA GLU A 329 4.89 7.54 -11.01
C GLU A 329 6.12 7.85 -10.14
N VAL A 330 5.90 8.26 -8.91
CA VAL A 330 6.98 8.55 -7.94
C VAL A 330 7.87 7.34 -7.65
N LYS A 331 7.41 6.10 -7.94
CA LYS A 331 8.24 4.89 -7.79
C LYS A 331 9.45 4.90 -8.70
N GLU A 332 9.36 5.49 -9.89
CA GLU A 332 10.47 5.54 -10.83
C GLU A 332 11.65 6.28 -10.22
N ASP A 333 11.41 7.49 -9.71
CA ASP A 333 12.44 8.27 -9.04
C ASP A 333 12.90 7.64 -7.72
N LEU A 334 11.97 7.15 -6.92
CA LEU A 334 12.28 6.46 -5.67
C LEU A 334 13.26 5.30 -5.91
N LEU A 335 12.92 4.37 -6.80
CA LEU A 335 13.73 3.18 -7.05
C LEU A 335 15.08 3.53 -7.70
N ARG A 336 15.11 4.55 -8.56
CA ARG A 336 16.35 5.08 -9.14
C ARG A 336 17.27 5.64 -8.07
N VAL A 337 16.76 6.48 -7.19
CA VAL A 337 17.55 7.15 -6.13
C VAL A 337 18.14 6.14 -5.14
N ILE A 338 17.41 5.11 -4.79
CA ILE A 338 17.90 4.06 -3.87
C ILE A 338 18.69 2.95 -4.57
N GLY A 339 18.73 2.92 -5.91
CA GLY A 339 19.43 1.88 -6.66
C GLY A 339 18.84 0.49 -6.44
N SER A 340 17.53 0.35 -6.63
CA SER A 340 16.79 -0.90 -6.41
C SER A 340 17.26 -2.06 -7.29
N GLU A 341 17.97 -1.78 -8.36
CA GLU A 341 18.59 -2.78 -9.25
C GLU A 341 19.58 -3.69 -8.48
N ASP A 342 20.23 -3.17 -7.46
CA ASP A 342 21.13 -3.95 -6.60
C ASP A 342 20.42 -5.08 -5.86
N ILE A 343 19.11 -4.98 -5.68
CA ILE A 343 18.26 -6.05 -5.12
C ILE A 343 17.36 -6.70 -6.19
N GLY A 344 17.66 -6.49 -7.47
CA GLY A 344 16.94 -7.06 -8.58
C GLY A 344 15.48 -6.61 -8.71
N MET A 345 15.13 -5.43 -8.18
CA MET A 345 13.81 -4.83 -8.33
C MET A 345 13.77 -3.85 -9.50
N THR A 346 12.75 -4.00 -10.33
CA THR A 346 12.46 -3.13 -11.46
C THR A 346 10.97 -2.77 -11.51
N LEU A 347 10.59 -1.85 -12.39
CA LEU A 347 9.21 -1.52 -12.69
C LEU A 347 8.79 -2.04 -14.07
N THR A 348 7.54 -2.43 -14.18
CA THR A 348 6.89 -2.65 -15.47
C THR A 348 6.44 -1.32 -16.07
N GLU A 349 6.02 -1.34 -17.34
CA GLU A 349 5.44 -0.14 -18.00
C GLU A 349 4.23 0.43 -17.25
N SER A 350 3.49 -0.39 -16.52
CA SER A 350 2.35 0.02 -15.68
C SER A 350 2.71 0.39 -14.24
N MET A 351 3.99 0.62 -13.96
CA MET A 351 4.51 0.96 -12.63
C MET A 351 4.28 -0.12 -11.56
N ALA A 352 4.08 -1.38 -11.96
CA ALA A 352 4.09 -2.50 -11.04
C ALA A 352 5.53 -2.93 -10.73
N MET A 353 5.80 -3.28 -9.48
CA MET A 353 7.12 -3.78 -9.07
C MET A 353 7.34 -5.22 -9.56
N ASN A 354 8.54 -5.51 -10.00
CA ASN A 354 9.01 -6.84 -10.35
C ASN A 354 10.29 -7.15 -9.55
N PRO A 355 10.34 -8.22 -8.75
CA PRO A 355 9.29 -9.22 -8.50
C PRO A 355 8.01 -8.64 -7.87
N ALA A 356 6.86 -9.32 -8.05
CA ALA A 356 5.56 -8.83 -7.57
C ALA A 356 5.49 -8.72 -6.04
N SER A 357 6.03 -9.72 -5.30
CA SER A 357 6.07 -9.71 -3.83
C SER A 357 7.15 -8.74 -3.34
N SER A 358 6.86 -7.45 -3.45
CA SER A 358 7.76 -6.34 -3.15
C SER A 358 6.99 -5.17 -2.57
N VAL A 359 7.64 -4.37 -1.73
CA VAL A 359 7.11 -3.12 -1.16
C VAL A 359 8.16 -2.03 -1.28
N SER A 360 7.75 -0.82 -1.63
CA SER A 360 8.63 0.35 -1.66
C SER A 360 7.91 1.58 -1.12
N GLY A 361 8.66 2.52 -0.55
CA GLY A 361 8.08 3.72 0.01
C GLY A 361 9.10 4.60 0.71
N PHE A 362 8.58 5.43 1.58
CA PHE A 362 9.34 6.45 2.31
C PHE A 362 9.19 6.27 3.82
N TYR A 363 10.11 6.85 4.59
CA TYR A 363 10.02 6.94 6.05
C TYR A 363 9.99 8.40 6.47
N LEU A 364 8.95 8.79 7.21
CA LEU A 364 8.79 10.09 7.85
C LEU A 364 8.90 9.90 9.37
N ALA A 365 9.86 10.55 10.01
CA ALA A 365 10.22 10.33 11.40
C ALA A 365 9.48 11.21 12.42
N HIS A 366 8.75 12.23 11.94
CA HIS A 366 8.08 13.18 12.82
C HIS A 366 7.07 12.47 13.75
N PRO A 367 7.01 12.76 15.06
CA PRO A 367 6.11 12.09 16.00
C PRO A 367 4.62 12.32 15.70
N ASP A 368 4.26 13.44 15.07
CA ASP A 368 2.89 13.74 14.68
C ASP A 368 2.52 13.22 13.29
N ALA A 369 3.46 12.58 12.57
CA ALA A 369 3.19 12.00 11.26
C ALA A 369 2.09 10.93 11.36
N ARG A 370 1.11 11.00 10.46
CA ARG A 370 -0.07 10.12 10.45
C ARG A 370 -0.44 9.73 9.05
N TYR A 371 -0.95 8.52 8.88
CA TYR A 371 -1.60 8.12 7.65
C TYR A 371 -2.94 8.85 7.47
N PHE A 372 -3.26 9.19 6.24
CA PHE A 372 -4.52 9.82 5.88
C PHE A 372 -4.89 9.46 4.43
N ASN A 373 -6.13 9.75 4.06
CA ASN A 373 -6.59 9.65 2.67
C ASN A 373 -6.63 11.05 2.08
N VAL A 374 -5.92 11.29 0.98
CA VAL A 374 -5.95 12.55 0.24
C VAL A 374 -7.39 12.87 -0.20
N GLY A 375 -8.12 11.86 -0.67
CA GLY A 375 -9.50 12.02 -1.08
C GLY A 375 -9.64 12.69 -2.45
N LYS A 376 -10.74 13.44 -2.62
CA LYS A 376 -11.02 14.12 -3.89
C LYS A 376 -10.17 15.37 -4.03
N LEU A 377 -9.57 15.57 -5.20
CA LEU A 377 -8.83 16.76 -5.60
C LEU A 377 -9.74 17.70 -6.40
N SER A 378 -9.43 19.00 -6.39
CA SER A 378 -9.97 20.01 -7.30
C SER A 378 -9.01 20.27 -8.44
N ASP A 379 -9.52 20.86 -9.51
CA ASP A 379 -8.75 21.13 -10.74
C ASP A 379 -7.54 22.03 -10.48
N ASP A 380 -7.66 22.98 -9.53
CA ASP A 380 -6.58 23.90 -9.14
C ASP A 380 -5.33 23.19 -8.58
N GLN A 381 -5.48 22.00 -7.95
CA GLN A 381 -4.31 21.23 -7.53
C GLN A 381 -3.74 20.37 -8.66
N VAL A 382 -4.60 19.93 -9.57
CA VAL A 382 -4.14 19.20 -10.77
C VAL A 382 -3.36 20.09 -11.72
N GLU A 383 -3.72 21.38 -11.78
CA GLU A 383 -3.00 22.38 -12.58
C GLU A 383 -1.69 22.87 -11.93
N ASP A 384 -1.55 22.72 -10.60
CA ASP A 384 -0.37 23.13 -9.82
C ASP A 384 0.76 22.05 -9.85
N LEU A 385 0.43 20.81 -10.23
CA LEU A 385 1.36 19.68 -10.36
C LEU A 385 2.13 19.74 -11.69
#